data_70787fd23288c629d606456143ba3334
#
_entry.id   70787fd23288c629d606456143ba3334
#
_cell.length_a   1.000
_cell.length_b   1.000
_cell.length_c   1.000
_cell.angle_alpha   90.00
_cell.angle_beta   90.00
_cell.angle_gamma   90.00
#
_symmetry.space_group_name_H-M   'P 1'
#
loop_
_entity.id
_entity.type
_entity.pdbx_description
1 polymer ?
#
loop_
_entity_poly.entity_id
_entity_poly.type
_entity_poly.pdbx_seq_one_letter_code
_entity_poly.pdbx_strand_id
1 'polypeptide(L)'
;MIFRYYSEMRGNGGTVFDKEEGVWKSFSYDHVKYILAHDELFSSDPRSIHNHESYSAGGISFITMDNPDHKEMRNITAHHFLPSSIARMKDSILETSLDLLSRMNWNSDLISEYAVNLPVTVISEMLGIPEDNRSGFKEWSDFIIGNRTGPGFMELNQKMISVLATLLQNSGGDSLLSLINRGIFHGSPISIKEKIEYVMLLIIGGNETTTNLIGNMLRILSDYPDIQNELRENRKGISEFVEESLRYYSPIQFLPHRFVREDTEIDHIKMKRGDQIFVYLGSANRDGSFFEKPDSFIPNRKDNRHLAFGNGIHMCIGAPLARLEAGIALEGLLDKFQKIEIDHSRTIPIENPMVYGFESMHPRN
;
A
#
# COMPACT_ATOMS: atom_id res chain seq x y z
N MET A 1 -10.22 -4.84 -18.09
CA MET A 1 -9.46 -6.02 -18.59
C MET A 1 -9.00 -6.90 -17.41
N ILE A 2 -8.33 -6.38 -16.41
CA ILE A 2 -7.77 -7.14 -15.27
C ILE A 2 -8.82 -7.92 -14.45
N PHE A 3 -9.96 -7.32 -14.12
CA PHE A 3 -11.00 -7.97 -13.30
C PHE A 3 -11.69 -9.15 -14.01
N ARG A 4 -11.77 -9.12 -15.35
CA ARG A 4 -12.25 -10.25 -16.14
C ARG A 4 -11.25 -11.43 -16.06
N TYR A 5 -9.97 -11.14 -16.19
CA TYR A 5 -8.92 -12.15 -16.01
C TYR A 5 -9.00 -12.79 -14.61
N TYR A 6 -9.18 -11.98 -13.55
CA TYR A 6 -9.35 -12.49 -12.20
C TYR A 6 -10.56 -13.42 -12.06
N SER A 7 -11.69 -13.04 -12.65
CA SER A 7 -12.90 -13.88 -12.64
C SER A 7 -12.68 -15.23 -13.35
N GLU A 8 -12.00 -15.22 -14.49
CA GLU A 8 -11.64 -16.43 -15.22
C GLU A 8 -10.72 -17.34 -14.40
N MET A 9 -9.71 -16.77 -13.73
CA MET A 9 -8.77 -17.53 -12.89
C MET A 9 -9.44 -18.12 -11.64
N ARG A 10 -10.37 -17.40 -11.00
CA ARG A 10 -11.18 -17.96 -9.90
C ARG A 10 -12.04 -19.13 -10.39
N GLY A 11 -12.64 -19.02 -11.57
CA GLY A 11 -13.40 -20.12 -12.21
C GLY A 11 -12.57 -21.36 -12.52
N ASN A 12 -11.27 -21.22 -12.68
CA ASN A 12 -10.32 -22.31 -12.96
C ASN A 12 -9.73 -22.96 -11.69
N GLY A 13 -10.42 -22.89 -10.56
CA GLY A 13 -10.00 -23.51 -9.29
C GLY A 13 -9.36 -22.56 -8.29
N GLY A 14 -9.30 -21.27 -8.59
CA GLY A 14 -8.86 -20.22 -7.63
C GLY A 14 -7.37 -20.15 -7.36
N THR A 15 -6.61 -21.22 -7.56
CA THR A 15 -5.14 -21.25 -7.52
C THR A 15 -4.64 -22.10 -8.70
N VAL A 16 -3.78 -21.53 -9.51
CA VAL A 16 -3.29 -22.14 -10.76
C VAL A 16 -1.78 -22.05 -10.86
N PHE A 17 -1.15 -23.05 -11.49
CA PHE A 17 0.27 -23.01 -11.79
C PHE A 17 0.50 -22.36 -13.16
N ASP A 18 1.22 -21.26 -13.17
CA ASP A 18 1.67 -20.61 -14.40
C ASP A 18 2.95 -21.28 -14.89
N LYS A 19 2.86 -22.00 -16.00
CA LYS A 19 3.98 -22.76 -16.56
C LYS A 19 5.05 -21.88 -17.21
N GLU A 20 4.67 -20.68 -17.65
CA GLU A 20 5.60 -19.75 -18.31
C GLU A 20 6.48 -19.03 -17.29
N GLU A 21 5.88 -18.59 -16.17
CA GLU A 21 6.59 -17.94 -15.09
C GLU A 21 7.15 -18.94 -14.05
N GLY A 22 6.67 -20.20 -14.05
CA GLY A 22 7.10 -21.22 -13.10
C GLY A 22 6.62 -20.97 -11.66
N VAL A 23 5.50 -20.26 -11.48
CA VAL A 23 4.97 -19.86 -10.18
C VAL A 23 3.50 -20.23 -10.01
N TRP A 24 3.07 -20.41 -8.77
CA TRP A 24 1.66 -20.49 -8.44
C TRP A 24 1.04 -19.10 -8.37
N LYS A 25 -0.23 -18.97 -8.79
CA LYS A 25 -1.02 -17.74 -8.71
C LYS A 25 -2.34 -18.04 -8.01
N SER A 26 -2.59 -17.41 -6.86
CA SER A 26 -3.79 -17.63 -6.04
C SER A 26 -4.74 -16.44 -6.13
N PHE A 27 -6.01 -16.68 -6.50
CA PHE A 27 -7.00 -15.66 -6.86
C PHE A 27 -8.26 -15.69 -5.99
N SER A 28 -8.63 -16.86 -5.39
CA SER A 28 -9.83 -16.99 -4.57
C SER A 28 -9.62 -16.42 -3.17
N TYR A 29 -10.69 -15.91 -2.55
CA TYR A 29 -10.63 -15.30 -1.24
C TYR A 29 -10.08 -16.25 -0.16
N ASP A 30 -10.60 -17.46 -0.09
CA ASP A 30 -10.21 -18.40 0.94
C ASP A 30 -8.76 -18.86 0.80
N HIS A 31 -8.29 -19.15 -0.43
CA HIS A 31 -6.91 -19.54 -0.66
C HIS A 31 -5.93 -18.39 -0.35
N VAL A 32 -6.22 -17.17 -0.84
CA VAL A 32 -5.39 -15.99 -0.55
C VAL A 32 -5.31 -15.74 0.94
N LYS A 33 -6.45 -15.77 1.64
CA LYS A 33 -6.51 -15.59 3.08
C LYS A 33 -5.75 -16.69 3.83
N TYR A 34 -5.89 -17.94 3.39
CA TYR A 34 -5.18 -19.08 3.98
C TYR A 34 -3.67 -18.92 3.84
N ILE A 35 -3.17 -18.65 2.63
CA ILE A 35 -1.74 -18.46 2.35
C ILE A 35 -1.16 -17.33 3.21
N LEU A 36 -1.88 -16.22 3.34
CA LEU A 36 -1.42 -15.07 4.12
C LEU A 36 -1.44 -15.31 5.65
N ALA A 37 -2.30 -16.22 6.12
CA ALA A 37 -2.46 -16.52 7.55
C ALA A 37 -1.46 -17.56 8.07
N HIS A 38 -0.92 -18.42 7.19
CA HIS A 38 -0.09 -19.57 7.57
C HIS A 38 1.38 -19.34 7.19
N ASP A 39 2.05 -18.44 7.90
CA ASP A 39 3.48 -18.14 7.68
C ASP A 39 4.40 -19.33 8.00
N GLU A 40 3.92 -20.28 8.77
CA GLU A 40 4.60 -21.54 9.03
C GLU A 40 4.70 -22.44 7.77
N LEU A 41 3.76 -22.31 6.83
CA LEU A 41 3.75 -23.04 5.56
C LEU A 41 4.21 -22.18 4.36
N PHE A 42 3.93 -20.88 4.41
CA PHE A 42 4.15 -19.94 3.31
C PHE A 42 5.03 -18.76 3.75
N SER A 43 6.32 -18.95 3.63
CA SER A 43 7.34 -17.98 4.02
C SER A 43 7.28 -16.70 3.20
N SER A 44 7.56 -15.57 3.82
CA SER A 44 7.87 -14.31 3.14
C SER A 44 9.37 -14.15 2.87
N ASP A 45 10.21 -15.00 3.48
CA ASP A 45 11.66 -14.92 3.39
C ASP A 45 12.20 -15.80 2.26
N PRO A 46 12.68 -15.22 1.16
CA PRO A 46 13.26 -15.98 0.06
C PRO A 46 14.49 -16.81 0.51
N ARG A 47 15.19 -16.39 1.59
CA ARG A 47 16.35 -17.08 2.12
C ARG A 47 15.99 -18.42 2.76
N SER A 48 14.73 -18.61 3.14
CA SER A 48 14.23 -19.86 3.69
C SER A 48 14.28 -21.02 2.69
N ILE A 49 14.35 -20.69 1.39
CA ILE A 49 14.26 -21.64 0.27
C ILE A 49 15.51 -21.61 -0.61
N HIS A 50 16.07 -20.44 -0.87
CA HIS A 50 17.23 -20.25 -1.74
C HIS A 50 18.50 -20.00 -0.95
N ASN A 51 19.65 -20.52 -1.41
CA ASN A 51 20.94 -20.26 -0.76
C ASN A 51 21.22 -18.75 -0.71
N HIS A 52 21.72 -18.29 0.42
CA HIS A 52 21.96 -16.88 0.80
C HIS A 52 22.61 -15.98 -0.25
N GLU A 53 23.42 -16.53 -1.17
CA GLU A 53 24.23 -15.75 -2.10
C GLU A 53 23.44 -15.17 -3.27
N SER A 54 22.29 -15.75 -3.63
CA SER A 54 21.52 -15.36 -4.82
C SER A 54 20.54 -14.19 -4.58
N TYR A 55 20.24 -13.86 -3.33
CA TYR A 55 19.18 -12.89 -2.96
C TYR A 55 19.69 -11.63 -2.26
N SER A 56 20.98 -11.33 -2.35
CA SER A 56 21.56 -10.12 -1.74
C SER A 56 21.19 -8.79 -2.42
N ALA A 57 20.45 -8.83 -3.52
CA ALA A 57 20.16 -7.65 -4.34
C ALA A 57 18.91 -6.86 -3.96
N GLY A 58 17.99 -7.43 -3.17
CA GLY A 58 16.81 -6.71 -2.67
C GLY A 58 16.85 -6.65 -1.15
N GLY A 59 17.03 -5.47 -0.58
CA GLY A 59 17.25 -5.24 0.85
C GLY A 59 16.37 -6.09 1.78
N ILE A 60 16.95 -6.52 2.88
CA ILE A 60 16.27 -7.30 3.93
C ILE A 60 15.49 -6.31 4.79
N SER A 61 14.20 -6.18 4.52
CA SER A 61 13.30 -5.44 5.41
C SER A 61 12.34 -6.42 6.10
N PHE A 62 11.69 -6.00 7.18
CA PHE A 62 10.78 -6.90 7.91
C PHE A 62 9.64 -7.47 7.03
N ILE A 63 9.34 -6.89 5.88
CA ILE A 63 8.33 -7.41 4.93
C ILE A 63 8.75 -8.74 4.28
N THR A 64 10.05 -9.02 4.25
CA THR A 64 10.65 -10.25 3.73
C THR A 64 11.25 -11.13 4.84
N MET A 65 10.74 -11.00 6.05
CA MET A 65 11.14 -11.82 7.19
C MET A 65 9.97 -12.66 7.68
N ASP A 66 10.27 -13.79 8.30
CA ASP A 66 9.31 -14.60 9.04
C ASP A 66 9.53 -14.43 10.56
N ASN A 67 8.58 -14.91 11.38
CA ASN A 67 8.77 -14.95 12.81
C ASN A 67 9.91 -15.91 13.20
N PRO A 68 10.72 -15.59 14.23
CA PRO A 68 10.57 -14.46 15.18
C PRO A 68 11.12 -13.12 14.67
N ASP A 69 11.97 -13.13 13.65
CA ASP A 69 12.71 -11.97 13.13
C ASP A 69 11.77 -10.83 12.67
N HIS A 70 10.73 -11.19 11.91
CA HIS A 70 9.69 -10.24 11.53
C HIS A 70 9.11 -9.48 12.71
N LYS A 71 8.72 -10.21 13.78
CA LYS A 71 8.12 -9.62 14.98
C LYS A 71 9.08 -8.66 15.68
N GLU A 72 10.34 -9.03 15.81
CA GLU A 72 11.36 -8.22 16.48
C GLU A 72 11.60 -6.92 15.72
N MET A 73 11.83 -7.00 14.40
CA MET A 73 12.04 -5.83 13.54
C MET A 73 10.81 -4.93 13.47
N ARG A 74 9.63 -5.50 13.23
CA ARG A 74 8.37 -4.74 13.15
C ARG A 74 8.07 -3.97 14.44
N ASN A 75 8.39 -4.53 15.60
CA ASN A 75 8.12 -3.92 16.89
C ASN A 75 8.92 -2.64 17.16
N ILE A 76 10.01 -2.38 16.43
CA ILE A 76 10.78 -1.13 16.55
C ILE A 76 9.87 0.09 16.37
N THR A 77 8.90 0.02 15.46
CA THR A 77 8.03 1.17 15.12
C THR A 77 6.54 0.91 15.36
N ALA A 78 6.12 -0.34 15.64
CA ALA A 78 4.72 -0.74 15.63
C ALA A 78 3.80 0.12 16.50
N HIS A 79 4.26 0.61 17.65
CA HIS A 79 3.46 1.42 18.57
C HIS A 79 3.09 2.80 18.01
N HIS A 80 3.87 3.34 17.05
CA HIS A 80 3.55 4.60 16.38
C HIS A 80 2.37 4.44 15.39
N PHE A 81 2.10 3.23 14.93
CA PHE A 81 1.00 2.91 14.02
C PHE A 81 -0.26 2.39 14.73
N LEU A 82 -0.28 2.35 16.05
CA LEU A 82 -1.49 2.00 16.79
C LEU A 82 -2.60 3.05 16.53
N PRO A 83 -3.88 2.65 16.51
CA PRO A 83 -4.99 3.57 16.27
C PRO A 83 -4.98 4.80 17.19
N SER A 84 -4.61 4.62 18.47
CA SER A 84 -4.50 5.73 19.43
C SER A 84 -3.35 6.70 19.12
N SER A 85 -2.25 6.22 18.53
CA SER A 85 -1.13 7.05 18.09
C SER A 85 -1.49 7.84 16.85
N ILE A 86 -2.10 7.16 15.87
CA ILE A 86 -2.55 7.77 14.62
C ILE A 86 -3.66 8.80 14.85
N ALA A 87 -4.59 8.54 15.78
CA ALA A 87 -5.65 9.51 16.10
C ALA A 87 -5.12 10.87 16.56
N ARG A 88 -3.93 10.93 17.18
CA ARG A 88 -3.29 12.20 17.58
C ARG A 88 -2.77 13.04 16.41
N MET A 89 -2.61 12.43 15.25
CA MET A 89 -2.15 13.11 14.03
C MET A 89 -3.28 13.76 13.22
N LYS A 90 -4.53 13.55 13.65
CA LYS A 90 -5.71 14.00 12.89
C LYS A 90 -5.65 15.48 12.51
N ASP A 91 -5.31 16.34 13.47
CA ASP A 91 -5.32 17.79 13.25
C ASP A 91 -4.19 18.22 12.30
N SER A 92 -2.99 17.64 12.41
CA SER A 92 -1.87 17.90 11.49
C SER A 92 -2.18 17.41 10.07
N ILE A 93 -2.78 16.22 9.91
CA ILE A 93 -3.19 15.69 8.61
C ILE A 93 -4.27 16.58 7.99
N LEU A 94 -5.23 17.04 8.79
CA LEU A 94 -6.29 17.95 8.32
C LEU A 94 -5.70 19.28 7.85
N GLU A 95 -4.79 19.88 8.62
CA GLU A 95 -4.10 21.12 8.25
C GLU A 95 -3.34 20.96 6.92
N THR A 96 -2.56 19.89 6.79
CA THR A 96 -1.85 19.55 5.54
C THR A 96 -2.81 19.41 4.37
N SER A 97 -3.92 18.69 4.55
CA SER A 97 -4.93 18.48 3.51
C SER A 97 -5.56 19.80 3.07
N LEU A 98 -5.94 20.66 4.01
CA LEU A 98 -6.54 21.98 3.73
C LEU A 98 -5.57 22.92 3.02
N ASP A 99 -4.30 22.93 3.42
CA ASP A 99 -3.27 23.73 2.76
C ASP A 99 -3.10 23.28 1.29
N LEU A 100 -2.96 22.00 1.03
CA LEU A 100 -2.88 21.45 -0.33
C LEU A 100 -4.11 21.81 -1.15
N LEU A 101 -5.32 21.61 -0.62
CA LEU A 101 -6.56 21.95 -1.29
C LEU A 101 -6.71 23.44 -1.57
N SER A 102 -6.18 24.31 -0.70
CA SER A 102 -6.23 25.76 -0.88
C SER A 102 -5.55 26.22 -2.18
N ARG A 103 -4.53 25.52 -2.61
CA ARG A 103 -3.71 25.81 -3.81
C ARG A 103 -4.30 25.23 -5.09
N MET A 104 -5.25 24.29 -4.98
CA MET A 104 -5.85 23.61 -6.14
C MET A 104 -6.95 24.44 -6.84
N ASN A 105 -7.06 24.20 -8.12
CA ASN A 105 -8.11 24.76 -8.98
C ASN A 105 -8.62 23.70 -9.99
N TRP A 106 -9.55 24.07 -10.87
CA TRP A 106 -10.15 23.16 -11.85
C TRP A 106 -9.19 22.61 -12.91
N ASN A 107 -7.98 23.16 -13.05
CA ASN A 107 -6.97 22.67 -13.98
C ASN A 107 -5.92 21.80 -13.28
N SER A 108 -5.99 21.69 -11.95
CA SER A 108 -5.05 20.91 -11.15
C SER A 108 -5.10 19.44 -11.51
N ASP A 109 -3.94 18.79 -11.52
CA ASP A 109 -3.86 17.35 -11.52
C ASP A 109 -4.06 16.83 -10.08
N LEU A 110 -5.20 16.16 -9.87
CA LEU A 110 -5.62 15.67 -8.55
C LEU A 110 -4.64 14.65 -7.96
N ILE A 111 -3.88 13.95 -8.80
CA ILE A 111 -2.88 12.97 -8.32
C ILE A 111 -1.62 13.70 -7.90
N SER A 112 -0.94 14.38 -8.81
CA SER A 112 0.39 14.95 -8.51
C SER A 112 0.34 16.17 -7.58
N GLU A 113 -0.76 16.93 -7.57
CA GLU A 113 -0.89 18.11 -6.71
C GLU A 113 -1.48 17.82 -5.34
N TYR A 114 -2.29 16.75 -5.20
CA TYR A 114 -2.95 16.42 -3.93
C TYR A 114 -2.69 14.99 -3.43
N ALA A 115 -3.10 13.97 -4.21
CA ALA A 115 -3.10 12.59 -3.72
C ALA A 115 -1.70 12.06 -3.37
N VAL A 116 -0.65 12.53 -4.06
CA VAL A 116 0.77 12.22 -3.74
C VAL A 116 1.26 13.06 -2.57
N ASN A 117 0.96 14.36 -2.55
CA ASN A 117 1.55 15.28 -1.59
C ASN A 117 1.06 15.06 -0.16
N LEU A 118 -0.19 14.65 0.03
CA LEU A 118 -0.74 14.42 1.37
C LEU A 118 0.02 13.28 2.09
N PRO A 119 0.06 12.03 1.60
CA PRO A 119 0.74 10.95 2.31
C PRO A 119 2.26 11.14 2.37
N VAL A 120 2.91 11.76 1.36
CA VAL A 120 4.35 12.08 1.42
C VAL A 120 4.64 13.02 2.57
N THR A 121 3.84 14.06 2.75
CA THR A 121 4.01 15.02 3.85
C THR A 121 3.80 14.32 5.19
N VAL A 122 2.73 13.57 5.34
CA VAL A 122 2.38 12.88 6.58
C VAL A 122 3.45 11.87 6.99
N ILE A 123 3.91 11.01 6.09
CA ILE A 123 4.96 10.03 6.44
C ILE A 123 6.30 10.71 6.71
N SER A 124 6.62 11.82 6.04
CA SER A 124 7.81 12.60 6.31
C SER A 124 7.78 13.23 7.70
N GLU A 125 6.64 13.73 8.14
CA GLU A 125 6.44 14.24 9.50
C GLU A 125 6.59 13.16 10.55
N MET A 126 5.97 12.00 10.37
CA MET A 126 6.13 10.85 11.26
C MET A 126 7.59 10.39 11.38
N LEU A 127 8.31 10.40 10.28
CA LEU A 127 9.73 10.09 10.26
C LEU A 127 10.55 11.16 10.98
N GLY A 128 10.07 12.39 11.08
CA GLY A 128 10.83 13.55 11.59
C GLY A 128 11.78 14.11 10.54
N ILE A 129 11.41 14.03 9.26
CA ILE A 129 12.18 14.59 8.15
C ILE A 129 11.95 16.12 8.10
N PRO A 130 13.03 16.93 8.15
CA PRO A 130 12.93 18.38 8.03
C PRO A 130 12.24 18.80 6.72
N GLU A 131 11.52 19.93 6.76
CA GLU A 131 10.75 20.43 5.62
C GLU A 131 11.62 20.63 4.36
N ASP A 132 12.83 21.17 4.54
CA ASP A 132 13.79 21.39 3.44
C ASP A 132 14.17 20.10 2.68
N ASN A 133 14.01 18.95 3.32
CA ASN A 133 14.33 17.66 2.70
C ASN A 133 13.12 17.00 2.02
N ARG A 134 11.89 17.45 2.31
CA ARG A 134 10.64 16.76 1.85
C ARG A 134 10.48 16.78 0.32
N SER A 135 10.93 17.83 -0.35
CA SER A 135 10.87 17.91 -1.82
C SER A 135 11.65 16.78 -2.51
N GLY A 136 12.83 16.42 -1.98
CA GLY A 136 13.61 15.30 -2.48
C GLY A 136 12.92 13.95 -2.29
N PHE A 137 12.19 13.76 -1.18
CA PHE A 137 11.40 12.54 -0.95
C PHE A 137 10.21 12.44 -1.88
N LYS A 138 9.57 13.58 -2.21
CA LYS A 138 8.51 13.61 -3.22
C LYS A 138 9.05 13.19 -4.59
N GLU A 139 10.15 13.79 -5.04
CA GLU A 139 10.78 13.46 -6.32
C GLU A 139 11.13 11.96 -6.42
N TRP A 140 11.70 11.41 -5.36
CA TRP A 140 12.02 9.98 -5.26
C TRP A 140 10.77 9.09 -5.28
N SER A 141 9.73 9.48 -4.56
CA SER A 141 8.45 8.78 -4.52
C SER A 141 7.76 8.79 -5.89
N ASP A 142 7.70 9.94 -6.55
CA ASP A 142 7.14 10.09 -7.90
C ASP A 142 7.89 9.18 -8.90
N PHE A 143 9.20 9.03 -8.73
CA PHE A 143 10.01 8.16 -9.57
C PHE A 143 9.68 6.67 -9.38
N ILE A 144 9.45 6.25 -8.12
CA ILE A 144 9.05 4.88 -7.78
C ILE A 144 7.64 4.57 -8.29
N ILE A 145 6.67 5.47 -8.04
CA ILE A 145 5.27 5.31 -8.47
C ILE A 145 5.19 5.15 -9.99
N GLY A 146 5.95 5.98 -10.73
CA GLY A 146 6.02 5.88 -12.19
C GLY A 146 6.77 4.65 -12.72
N ASN A 147 7.17 3.73 -11.84
CA ASN A 147 7.96 2.52 -12.18
C ASN A 147 9.13 2.84 -13.13
N ARG A 148 9.72 4.02 -12.96
CA ARG A 148 10.80 4.51 -13.83
C ARG A 148 12.11 3.89 -13.39
N THR A 149 12.69 3.08 -14.25
CA THR A 149 14.02 2.49 -14.08
C THR A 149 14.99 3.16 -15.05
N GLY A 150 16.28 3.25 -14.68
CA GLY A 150 17.29 3.81 -15.56
C GLY A 150 18.37 4.59 -14.80
N PRO A 151 19.30 5.23 -15.50
CA PRO A 151 20.42 5.94 -14.88
C PRO A 151 19.99 7.02 -13.87
N GLY A 152 18.94 7.78 -14.19
CA GLY A 152 18.40 8.80 -13.28
C GLY A 152 17.85 8.23 -11.97
N PHE A 153 17.24 7.04 -11.99
CA PHE A 153 16.80 6.37 -10.77
C PHE A 153 17.96 5.99 -9.86
N MET A 154 19.05 5.47 -10.43
CA MET A 154 20.21 5.07 -9.63
C MET A 154 20.85 6.27 -8.93
N GLU A 155 20.99 7.40 -9.63
CA GLU A 155 21.52 8.64 -9.06
C GLU A 155 20.61 9.18 -7.95
N LEU A 156 19.31 9.26 -8.20
CA LEU A 156 18.32 9.72 -7.23
C LEU A 156 18.30 8.80 -6.00
N ASN A 157 18.35 7.49 -6.19
CA ASN A 157 18.37 6.52 -5.09
C ASN A 157 19.64 6.65 -4.25
N GLN A 158 20.81 6.84 -4.87
CA GLN A 158 22.07 7.08 -4.14
C GLN A 158 22.03 8.38 -3.34
N LYS A 159 21.46 9.46 -3.91
CA LYS A 159 21.26 10.73 -3.22
C LYS A 159 20.35 10.53 -1.99
N MET A 160 19.23 9.80 -2.15
CA MET A 160 18.31 9.49 -1.05
C MET A 160 18.96 8.67 0.06
N ILE A 161 19.72 7.63 -0.29
CA ILE A 161 20.51 6.84 0.69
C ILE A 161 21.45 7.74 1.49
N SER A 162 22.16 8.67 0.84
CA SER A 162 23.05 9.61 1.51
C SER A 162 22.32 10.57 2.45
N VAL A 163 21.18 11.11 2.01
CA VAL A 163 20.31 11.98 2.85
C VAL A 163 19.80 11.22 4.05
N LEU A 164 19.25 10.01 3.85
CA LEU A 164 18.74 9.17 4.94
C LEU A 164 19.83 8.79 5.95
N ALA A 165 21.02 8.47 5.50
CA ALA A 165 22.15 8.19 6.39
C ALA A 165 22.49 9.38 7.28
N THR A 166 22.49 10.60 6.71
CA THR A 166 22.73 11.84 7.46
C THR A 166 21.60 12.14 8.46
N LEU A 167 20.34 11.98 8.04
CA LEU A 167 19.17 12.19 8.91
C LEU A 167 19.14 11.19 10.08
N LEU A 168 19.46 9.93 9.83
CA LEU A 168 19.55 8.90 10.87
C LEU A 168 20.61 9.27 11.92
N GLN A 169 21.82 9.70 11.49
CA GLN A 169 22.90 10.08 12.41
C GLN A 169 22.52 11.27 13.30
N ASN A 170 21.73 12.21 12.77
CA ASN A 170 21.31 13.42 13.47
C ASN A 170 19.93 13.29 14.13
N SER A 171 19.29 12.12 14.04
CA SER A 171 17.94 11.90 14.57
C SER A 171 17.91 11.89 16.11
N GLY A 172 16.91 12.55 16.69
CA GLY A 172 16.68 12.63 18.13
C GLY A 172 15.19 12.64 18.47
N GLY A 173 14.87 12.64 19.76
CA GLY A 173 13.50 12.66 20.23
C GLY A 173 12.73 11.35 19.99
N ASP A 174 11.45 11.47 19.69
CA ASP A 174 10.49 10.36 19.53
C ASP A 174 10.02 10.16 18.08
N SER A 175 10.81 10.59 17.11
CA SER A 175 10.52 10.36 15.68
C SER A 175 10.80 8.91 15.27
N LEU A 176 10.15 8.45 14.19
CA LEU A 176 10.43 7.11 13.64
C LEU A 176 11.90 6.93 13.25
N LEU A 177 12.56 7.98 12.70
CA LEU A 177 14.00 7.95 12.43
C LEU A 177 14.82 7.69 13.69
N SER A 178 14.48 8.35 14.81
CA SER A 178 15.17 8.16 16.08
C SER A 178 14.98 6.75 16.64
N LEU A 179 13.78 6.19 16.53
CA LEU A 179 13.51 4.81 16.96
C LEU A 179 14.26 3.79 16.13
N ILE A 180 14.24 3.94 14.81
CA ILE A 180 14.98 3.06 13.88
C ILE A 180 16.48 3.18 14.14
N ASN A 181 16.97 4.40 14.40
CA ASN A 181 18.39 4.62 14.70
C ASN A 181 18.85 3.90 15.97
N ARG A 182 17.98 3.79 16.99
CA ARG A 182 18.22 3.07 18.25
C ARG A 182 17.78 1.60 18.19
N GLY A 183 17.25 1.14 17.05
CA GLY A 183 16.72 -0.20 16.88
C GLY A 183 17.74 -1.28 17.21
N ILE A 184 17.28 -2.30 17.94
CA ILE A 184 18.04 -3.49 18.29
C ILE A 184 17.42 -4.67 17.58
N PHE A 185 18.24 -5.55 17.05
CA PHE A 185 17.87 -6.79 16.42
C PHE A 185 18.86 -7.89 16.81
N HIS A 186 18.38 -9.02 17.30
CA HIS A 186 19.20 -10.10 17.86
C HIS A 186 20.19 -9.59 18.93
N GLY A 187 19.75 -8.65 19.78
CA GLY A 187 20.56 -8.08 20.86
C GLY A 187 21.66 -7.13 20.41
N SER A 188 21.74 -6.79 19.14
CA SER A 188 22.73 -5.86 18.57
C SER A 188 22.06 -4.70 17.85
N PRO A 189 22.68 -3.49 17.80
CA PRO A 189 22.18 -2.41 16.98
C PRO A 189 22.05 -2.83 15.51
N ILE A 190 20.92 -2.52 14.86
CA ILE A 190 20.76 -2.75 13.42
C ILE A 190 21.76 -1.92 12.62
N SER A 191 22.29 -2.49 11.55
CA SER A 191 23.28 -1.83 10.68
C SER A 191 22.70 -0.59 9.99
N ILE A 192 23.58 0.32 9.55
CA ILE A 192 23.12 1.51 8.82
C ILE A 192 22.36 1.15 7.53
N LYS A 193 22.74 0.05 6.88
CA LYS A 193 22.04 -0.47 5.71
C LYS A 193 20.61 -0.86 6.06
N GLU A 194 20.43 -1.69 7.10
CA GLU A 194 19.10 -2.11 7.56
C GLU A 194 18.23 -0.94 8.01
N LYS A 195 18.82 0.07 8.68
CA LYS A 195 18.10 1.31 9.04
C LYS A 195 17.57 2.05 7.82
N ILE A 196 18.41 2.22 6.80
CA ILE A 196 18.03 2.89 5.54
C ILE A 196 16.92 2.11 4.84
N GLU A 197 17.07 0.79 4.70
CA GLU A 197 16.06 -0.09 4.09
C GLU A 197 14.73 -0.04 4.85
N TYR A 198 14.78 0.01 6.18
CA TYR A 198 13.58 0.17 7.01
C TYR A 198 12.87 1.50 6.73
N VAL A 199 13.61 2.61 6.72
CA VAL A 199 13.04 3.94 6.42
C VAL A 199 12.46 3.99 5.01
N MET A 200 13.20 3.45 4.02
CA MET A 200 12.72 3.36 2.63
C MET A 200 11.42 2.56 2.52
N LEU A 201 11.31 1.43 3.24
CA LEU A 201 10.07 0.65 3.27
C LEU A 201 8.89 1.47 3.80
N LEU A 202 9.08 2.25 4.88
CA LEU A 202 8.02 3.08 5.44
C LEU A 202 7.59 4.20 4.48
N ILE A 203 8.54 4.80 3.77
CA ILE A 203 8.26 5.84 2.78
C ILE A 203 7.47 5.26 1.59
N ILE A 204 7.94 4.17 1.00
CA ILE A 204 7.28 3.52 -0.15
C ILE A 204 5.88 3.02 0.26
N GLY A 205 5.81 2.26 1.35
CA GLY A 205 4.55 1.67 1.82
C GLY A 205 3.52 2.71 2.26
N GLY A 206 3.96 3.83 2.83
CA GLY A 206 3.08 4.90 3.32
C GLY A 206 2.59 5.84 2.22
N ASN A 207 3.32 6.00 1.12
CA ASN A 207 2.97 6.96 0.09
C ASN A 207 2.16 6.35 -1.06
N GLU A 208 2.74 5.43 -1.82
CA GLU A 208 2.18 4.94 -3.08
C GLU A 208 0.77 4.35 -2.92
N THR A 209 0.58 3.55 -1.89
CA THR A 209 -0.69 2.86 -1.66
C THR A 209 -1.82 3.81 -1.26
N THR A 210 -1.53 4.82 -0.44
CA THR A 210 -2.51 5.84 -0.03
C THR A 210 -2.81 6.80 -1.18
N THR A 211 -1.82 7.19 -1.97
CA THR A 211 -2.01 7.92 -3.24
C THR A 211 -3.00 7.20 -4.16
N ASN A 212 -2.78 5.91 -4.38
CA ASN A 212 -3.65 5.08 -5.22
C ASN A 212 -5.06 4.95 -4.63
N LEU A 213 -5.18 4.83 -3.31
CA LEU A 213 -6.49 4.81 -2.64
C LEU A 213 -7.26 6.11 -2.88
N ILE A 214 -6.62 7.26 -2.70
CA ILE A 214 -7.25 8.58 -2.93
C ILE A 214 -7.68 8.72 -4.40
N GLY A 215 -6.80 8.38 -5.34
CA GLY A 215 -7.12 8.40 -6.77
C GLY A 215 -8.28 7.47 -7.14
N ASN A 216 -8.31 6.26 -6.57
CA ASN A 216 -9.39 5.29 -6.77
C ASN A 216 -10.72 5.80 -6.19
N MET A 217 -10.72 6.46 -5.04
CA MET A 217 -11.91 7.10 -4.46
C MET A 217 -12.45 8.22 -5.36
N LEU A 218 -11.57 9.07 -5.90
CA LEU A 218 -11.95 10.12 -6.86
C LEU A 218 -12.61 9.52 -8.11
N ARG A 219 -12.06 8.43 -8.64
CA ARG A 219 -12.64 7.70 -9.76
C ARG A 219 -14.03 7.16 -9.42
N ILE A 220 -14.19 6.54 -8.26
CA ILE A 220 -15.48 6.00 -7.80
C ILE A 220 -16.50 7.13 -7.64
N LEU A 221 -16.15 8.26 -7.04
CA LEU A 221 -17.04 9.41 -6.89
C LEU A 221 -17.51 9.95 -8.24
N SER A 222 -16.64 9.96 -9.24
CA SER A 222 -17.00 10.37 -10.60
C SER A 222 -17.96 9.39 -11.27
N ASP A 223 -17.75 8.09 -11.08
CA ASP A 223 -18.58 7.03 -11.65
C ASP A 223 -19.95 6.89 -10.95
N TYR A 224 -20.06 7.34 -9.68
CA TYR A 224 -21.27 7.20 -8.84
C TYR A 224 -21.69 8.55 -8.20
N PRO A 225 -22.25 9.49 -8.98
CA PRO A 225 -22.62 10.82 -8.49
C PRO A 225 -23.67 10.83 -7.36
N ASP A 226 -24.55 9.82 -7.29
CA ASP A 226 -25.53 9.70 -6.23
C ASP A 226 -24.85 9.43 -4.88
N ILE A 227 -23.83 8.57 -4.85
CA ILE A 227 -23.02 8.30 -3.65
C ILE A 227 -22.29 9.58 -3.21
N GLN A 228 -21.80 10.35 -4.15
CA GLN A 228 -21.18 11.64 -3.85
C GLN A 228 -22.15 12.59 -3.13
N ASN A 229 -23.41 12.65 -3.55
CA ASN A 229 -24.45 13.46 -2.89
C ASN A 229 -24.79 12.92 -1.49
N GLU A 230 -24.97 11.61 -1.34
CA GLU A 230 -25.21 10.96 -0.03
C GLU A 230 -24.08 11.29 0.95
N LEU A 231 -22.81 11.21 0.54
CA LEU A 231 -21.67 11.54 1.39
C LEU A 231 -21.61 13.02 1.76
N ARG A 232 -22.11 13.93 0.93
CA ARG A 232 -22.23 15.37 1.27
C ARG A 232 -23.26 15.60 2.36
N GLU A 233 -24.39 14.92 2.28
CA GLU A 233 -25.47 15.01 3.26
C GLU A 233 -25.13 14.29 4.57
N ASN A 234 -24.43 13.16 4.49
CA ASN A 234 -24.10 12.32 5.63
C ASN A 234 -22.63 11.88 5.63
N ARG A 235 -21.77 12.69 6.26
CA ARG A 235 -20.33 12.40 6.39
C ARG A 235 -20.02 11.12 7.19
N LYS A 236 -20.97 10.56 7.94
CA LYS A 236 -20.77 9.31 8.68
C LYS A 236 -20.54 8.11 7.76
N GLY A 237 -20.98 8.18 6.49
CA GLY A 237 -20.73 7.15 5.49
C GLY A 237 -19.31 7.14 4.91
N ILE A 238 -18.45 8.09 5.28
CA ILE A 238 -17.07 8.19 4.73
C ILE A 238 -16.23 6.97 5.08
N SER A 239 -16.31 6.49 6.31
CA SER A 239 -15.55 5.31 6.76
C SER A 239 -15.91 4.07 5.92
N GLU A 240 -17.21 3.82 5.73
CA GLU A 240 -17.71 2.69 4.95
C GLU A 240 -17.36 2.83 3.46
N PHE A 241 -17.39 4.04 2.93
CA PHE A 241 -16.96 4.33 1.55
C PHE A 241 -15.47 4.02 1.36
N VAL A 242 -14.61 4.40 2.31
CA VAL A 242 -13.17 4.10 2.27
C VAL A 242 -12.93 2.59 2.28
N GLU A 243 -13.59 1.83 3.17
CA GLU A 243 -13.44 0.37 3.21
C GLU A 243 -13.92 -0.29 1.91
N GLU A 244 -15.05 0.16 1.35
CA GLU A 244 -15.52 -0.40 0.09
C GLU A 244 -14.65 0.00 -1.10
N SER A 245 -14.03 1.19 -1.07
CA SER A 245 -13.04 1.61 -2.07
C SER A 245 -11.81 0.71 -2.04
N LEU A 246 -11.31 0.38 -0.85
CA LEU A 246 -10.20 -0.56 -0.63
C LEU A 246 -10.52 -1.96 -1.18
N ARG A 247 -11.75 -2.44 -0.98
CA ARG A 247 -12.20 -3.71 -1.54
C ARG A 247 -12.31 -3.64 -3.06
N TYR A 248 -13.03 -2.64 -3.57
CA TYR A 248 -13.44 -2.55 -4.97
C TYR A 248 -12.28 -2.27 -5.91
N TYR A 249 -11.39 -1.34 -5.52
CA TYR A 249 -10.16 -0.99 -6.23
C TYR A 249 -8.97 -1.04 -5.26
N SER A 250 -8.58 -2.26 -4.88
CA SER A 250 -7.42 -2.47 -4.00
C SER A 250 -6.17 -1.80 -4.58
N PRO A 251 -5.49 -0.90 -3.86
CA PRO A 251 -4.26 -0.27 -4.35
C PRO A 251 -3.18 -1.27 -4.74
N ILE A 252 -2.99 -2.32 -3.93
CA ILE A 252 -2.13 -3.45 -4.25
C ILE A 252 -2.98 -4.57 -4.83
N GLN A 253 -2.62 -5.03 -6.03
CA GLN A 253 -3.35 -6.07 -6.74
C GLN A 253 -2.87 -7.46 -6.37
N PHE A 254 -1.56 -7.65 -6.23
CA PHE A 254 -1.00 -8.92 -5.79
C PHE A 254 0.33 -8.74 -5.04
N LEU A 255 0.69 -9.75 -4.25
CA LEU A 255 1.97 -9.86 -3.55
C LEU A 255 2.76 -11.03 -4.17
N PRO A 256 3.99 -10.80 -4.66
CA PRO A 256 4.75 -11.82 -5.38
C PRO A 256 5.62 -12.71 -4.48
N HIS A 257 5.65 -12.45 -3.17
CA HIS A 257 6.63 -13.07 -2.28
C HIS A 257 5.96 -13.95 -1.23
N ARG A 258 5.58 -15.17 -1.65
CA ARG A 258 5.34 -16.29 -0.76
C ARG A 258 6.03 -17.52 -1.31
N PHE A 259 6.65 -18.28 -0.42
CA PHE A 259 7.43 -19.47 -0.76
C PHE A 259 6.95 -20.65 0.09
N VAL A 260 6.69 -21.77 -0.53
CA VAL A 260 6.27 -23.00 0.17
C VAL A 260 7.44 -23.58 0.96
N ARG A 261 7.29 -23.70 2.30
CA ARG A 261 8.33 -24.19 3.19
C ARG A 261 8.49 -25.71 3.20
N GLU A 262 7.38 -26.42 3.00
CA GLU A 262 7.33 -27.88 2.94
C GLU A 262 6.23 -28.32 1.97
N ASP A 263 6.29 -29.55 1.49
CA ASP A 263 5.24 -30.11 0.63
C ASP A 263 3.88 -29.95 1.31
N THR A 264 2.97 -29.22 0.70
CA THR A 264 1.67 -28.88 1.28
C THR A 264 0.54 -28.98 0.25
N GLU A 265 -0.69 -28.85 0.72
CA GLU A 265 -1.89 -28.96 -0.13
C GLU A 265 -2.94 -27.93 0.30
N ILE A 266 -3.54 -27.23 -0.69
CA ILE A 266 -4.70 -26.36 -0.50
C ILE A 266 -5.78 -26.86 -1.45
N ASP A 267 -6.93 -27.32 -0.93
CA ASP A 267 -8.07 -27.83 -1.72
C ASP A 267 -7.64 -28.77 -2.87
N HIS A 268 -6.85 -29.81 -2.53
CA HIS A 268 -6.31 -30.81 -3.47
C HIS A 268 -5.22 -30.31 -4.44
N ILE A 269 -4.81 -29.04 -4.33
CA ILE A 269 -3.72 -28.46 -5.09
C ILE A 269 -2.42 -28.71 -4.35
N LYS A 270 -1.59 -29.62 -4.87
CA LYS A 270 -0.32 -30.01 -4.26
C LYS A 270 0.79 -29.07 -4.68
N MET A 271 1.46 -28.49 -3.71
CA MET A 271 2.59 -27.62 -3.88
C MET A 271 3.83 -28.23 -3.26
N LYS A 272 4.98 -27.96 -3.84
CA LYS A 272 6.26 -28.48 -3.40
C LYS A 272 7.04 -27.42 -2.61
N ARG A 273 7.86 -27.89 -1.69
CA ARG A 273 8.84 -27.03 -1.04
C ARG A 273 9.67 -26.27 -2.09
N GLY A 274 9.74 -24.94 -1.93
CA GLY A 274 10.45 -24.06 -2.84
C GLY A 274 9.57 -23.41 -3.91
N ASP A 275 8.33 -23.87 -4.08
CA ASP A 275 7.40 -23.23 -4.99
C ASP A 275 7.15 -21.78 -4.55
N GLN A 276 7.15 -20.87 -5.52
CA GLN A 276 6.76 -19.47 -5.30
C GLN A 276 5.28 -19.28 -5.59
N ILE A 277 4.62 -18.45 -4.80
CA ILE A 277 3.19 -18.16 -4.94
C ILE A 277 2.97 -16.64 -4.98
N PHE A 278 2.25 -16.18 -6.00
CA PHE A 278 1.70 -14.83 -6.06
C PHE A 278 0.27 -14.84 -5.53
N VAL A 279 -0.02 -13.98 -4.54
CA VAL A 279 -1.35 -13.88 -3.92
C VAL A 279 -2.07 -12.63 -4.41
N TYR A 280 -3.19 -12.82 -5.13
CA TYR A 280 -3.93 -11.75 -5.81
C TYR A 280 -5.01 -11.16 -4.91
N LEU A 281 -4.65 -10.12 -4.13
CA LEU A 281 -5.54 -9.40 -3.21
C LEU A 281 -6.73 -8.77 -3.94
N GLY A 282 -6.46 -8.10 -5.08
CA GLY A 282 -7.49 -7.45 -5.89
C GLY A 282 -8.50 -8.44 -6.46
N SER A 283 -8.06 -9.69 -6.73
CA SER A 283 -8.96 -10.78 -7.13
C SER A 283 -9.79 -11.30 -5.96
N ALA A 284 -9.14 -11.61 -4.84
CA ALA A 284 -9.80 -12.10 -3.63
C ALA A 284 -10.90 -11.14 -3.15
N ASN A 285 -10.64 -9.82 -3.22
CA ASN A 285 -11.61 -8.79 -2.86
C ASN A 285 -12.81 -8.67 -3.82
N ARG A 286 -12.79 -9.38 -4.93
CA ARG A 286 -13.89 -9.49 -5.89
C ARG A 286 -14.38 -10.92 -6.08
N ASP A 287 -14.14 -11.77 -5.09
CA ASP A 287 -14.58 -13.17 -5.14
C ASP A 287 -16.06 -13.29 -4.77
N GLY A 288 -16.88 -13.79 -5.73
CA GLY A 288 -18.31 -13.99 -5.55
C GLY A 288 -18.67 -15.15 -4.61
N SER A 289 -17.70 -16.02 -4.27
CA SER A 289 -17.91 -17.04 -3.23
C SER A 289 -17.96 -16.44 -1.82
N PHE A 290 -17.36 -15.26 -1.65
CA PHE A 290 -17.30 -14.56 -0.36
C PHE A 290 -18.11 -13.26 -0.34
N PHE A 291 -18.04 -12.43 -1.38
CA PHE A 291 -18.74 -11.15 -1.47
C PHE A 291 -19.99 -11.26 -2.34
N GLU A 292 -21.16 -10.92 -1.78
CA GLU A 292 -22.37 -10.76 -2.60
C GLU A 292 -22.20 -9.59 -3.57
N LYS A 293 -22.56 -9.79 -4.86
CA LYS A 293 -22.39 -8.78 -5.92
C LYS A 293 -20.98 -8.14 -5.92
N PRO A 294 -19.91 -8.95 -6.09
CA PRO A 294 -18.52 -8.51 -5.90
C PRO A 294 -18.11 -7.38 -6.83
N ASP A 295 -18.71 -7.30 -8.02
CA ASP A 295 -18.42 -6.30 -9.04
C ASP A 295 -19.29 -5.03 -8.93
N SER A 296 -20.12 -4.93 -7.89
CA SER A 296 -20.85 -3.71 -7.55
C SER A 296 -20.17 -2.97 -6.41
N PHE A 297 -20.09 -1.64 -6.53
CA PHE A 297 -19.66 -0.77 -5.43
C PHE A 297 -20.84 -0.52 -4.49
N ILE A 298 -20.70 -0.92 -3.23
CA ILE A 298 -21.77 -0.82 -2.22
C ILE A 298 -21.16 -0.21 -0.95
N PRO A 299 -21.26 1.12 -0.73
CA PRO A 299 -20.56 1.82 0.36
C PRO A 299 -20.79 1.22 1.75
N ASN A 300 -22.02 0.82 2.04
CA ASN A 300 -22.42 0.25 3.32
C ASN A 300 -22.50 -1.29 3.29
N ARG A 301 -21.57 -1.93 2.60
CA ARG A 301 -21.49 -3.39 2.48
C ARG A 301 -21.38 -4.06 3.84
N LYS A 302 -22.31 -4.96 4.12
CA LYS A 302 -22.20 -5.87 5.27
C LYS A 302 -21.05 -6.85 5.04
N ASP A 303 -20.34 -7.22 6.11
CA ASP A 303 -19.20 -8.15 6.05
C ASP A 303 -18.10 -7.76 5.05
N ASN A 304 -17.69 -6.49 5.06
CA ASN A 304 -16.62 -6.00 4.21
C ASN A 304 -15.21 -6.38 4.75
N ARG A 305 -14.97 -7.68 4.93
CA ARG A 305 -13.69 -8.23 5.41
C ARG A 305 -12.70 -8.38 4.25
N HIS A 306 -12.41 -7.27 3.58
CA HIS A 306 -11.49 -7.25 2.46
C HIS A 306 -10.03 -7.53 2.88
N LEU A 307 -9.23 -8.00 1.93
CA LEU A 307 -7.81 -8.32 2.10
C LEU A 307 -6.88 -7.23 1.54
N ALA A 308 -7.36 -6.00 1.31
CA ALA A 308 -6.53 -4.93 0.73
C ALA A 308 -5.31 -4.57 1.60
N PHE A 309 -5.39 -4.80 2.91
CA PHE A 309 -4.28 -4.65 3.84
C PHE A 309 -3.53 -5.96 4.13
N GLY A 310 -3.78 -7.01 3.36
CA GLY A 310 -3.25 -8.32 3.62
C GLY A 310 -3.93 -9.03 4.80
N ASN A 311 -3.29 -10.07 5.33
CA ASN A 311 -3.71 -10.85 6.47
C ASN A 311 -2.50 -11.50 7.16
N GLY A 312 -2.66 -12.01 8.39
CA GLY A 312 -1.61 -12.68 9.14
C GLY A 312 -0.54 -11.72 9.68
N ILE A 313 0.67 -12.23 9.88
CA ILE A 313 1.76 -11.48 10.52
C ILE A 313 2.16 -10.22 9.75
N HIS A 314 2.05 -10.24 8.42
CA HIS A 314 2.36 -9.13 7.52
C HIS A 314 1.17 -8.19 7.24
N MET A 315 0.05 -8.29 7.97
CA MET A 315 -1.03 -7.32 7.83
C MET A 315 -0.48 -5.90 7.94
N CYS A 316 -0.92 -5.01 7.05
CA CYS A 316 -0.38 -3.66 6.89
C CYS A 316 -0.31 -2.91 8.22
N ILE A 317 0.90 -2.47 8.59
CA ILE A 317 1.13 -1.70 9.81
C ILE A 317 0.50 -0.31 9.72
N GLY A 318 0.50 0.29 8.52
CA GLY A 318 -0.04 1.62 8.23
C GLY A 318 -1.55 1.67 8.00
N ALA A 319 -2.28 0.55 8.15
CA ALA A 319 -3.72 0.52 7.87
C ALA A 319 -4.55 1.58 8.64
N PRO A 320 -4.29 1.87 9.93
CA PRO A 320 -4.97 2.97 10.63
C PRO A 320 -4.67 4.35 10.04
N LEU A 321 -3.41 4.58 9.62
CA LEU A 321 -2.99 5.84 9.01
C LEU A 321 -3.65 6.04 7.64
N ALA A 322 -3.57 5.05 6.77
CA ALA A 322 -4.17 5.11 5.43
C ALA A 322 -5.69 5.39 5.49
N ARG A 323 -6.40 4.80 6.45
CA ARG A 323 -7.82 5.07 6.68
C ARG A 323 -8.09 6.51 7.11
N LEU A 324 -7.27 7.03 8.01
CA LEU A 324 -7.41 8.40 8.50
C LEU A 324 -7.12 9.41 7.39
N GLU A 325 -6.02 9.22 6.65
CA GLU A 325 -5.66 10.08 5.53
C GLU A 325 -6.74 10.07 4.43
N ALA A 326 -7.20 8.87 4.03
CA ALA A 326 -8.23 8.71 3.03
C ALA A 326 -9.56 9.37 3.44
N GLY A 327 -9.95 9.23 4.71
CA GLY A 327 -11.15 9.88 5.26
C GLY A 327 -11.03 11.41 5.22
N ILE A 328 -9.92 11.97 5.70
CA ILE A 328 -9.66 13.42 5.69
C ILE A 328 -9.60 13.95 4.25
N ALA A 329 -8.90 13.22 3.36
CA ALA A 329 -8.83 13.60 1.96
C ALA A 329 -10.21 13.66 1.31
N LEU A 330 -11.05 12.65 1.56
CA LEU A 330 -12.39 12.60 1.02
C LEU A 330 -13.27 13.74 1.53
N GLU A 331 -13.24 14.03 2.84
CA GLU A 331 -13.96 15.17 3.42
C GLU A 331 -13.55 16.48 2.75
N GLY A 332 -12.25 16.75 2.67
CA GLY A 332 -11.72 17.97 2.09
C GLY A 332 -12.04 18.13 0.60
N LEU A 333 -11.94 17.06 -0.18
CA LEU A 333 -12.29 17.07 -1.61
C LEU A 333 -13.78 17.32 -1.85
N LEU A 334 -14.64 16.70 -1.02
CA LEU A 334 -16.07 16.96 -1.07
C LEU A 334 -16.44 18.40 -0.68
N ASP A 335 -15.69 19.04 0.19
CA ASP A 335 -15.91 20.46 0.58
C ASP A 335 -15.35 21.41 -0.47
N LYS A 336 -14.21 21.08 -1.08
CA LYS A 336 -13.57 21.92 -2.10
C LYS A 336 -14.35 21.99 -3.43
N PHE A 337 -14.81 20.83 -3.92
CA PHE A 337 -15.45 20.71 -5.22
C PHE A 337 -16.94 20.46 -5.06
N GLN A 338 -17.79 21.30 -5.65
CA GLN A 338 -19.26 21.09 -5.65
C GLN A 338 -19.65 19.76 -6.32
N LYS A 339 -18.92 19.38 -7.38
CA LYS A 339 -19.06 18.12 -8.09
C LYS A 339 -17.66 17.60 -8.43
N ILE A 340 -17.42 16.34 -8.08
CA ILE A 340 -16.22 15.63 -8.51
C ILE A 340 -16.58 14.82 -9.76
N GLU A 341 -16.15 15.31 -10.90
CA GLU A 341 -16.30 14.64 -12.20
C GLU A 341 -14.94 14.63 -12.89
N ILE A 342 -14.51 13.46 -13.32
CA ILE A 342 -13.16 13.25 -13.86
C ILE A 342 -13.19 13.25 -15.38
N ASP A 343 -12.24 13.95 -15.98
CA ASP A 343 -12.00 13.89 -17.42
C ASP A 343 -11.23 12.60 -17.77
N HIS A 344 -11.96 11.61 -18.27
CA HIS A 344 -11.37 10.32 -18.65
C HIS A 344 -10.35 10.42 -19.79
N SER A 345 -10.44 11.47 -20.64
CA SER A 345 -9.48 11.68 -21.74
C SER A 345 -8.11 12.17 -21.26
N ARG A 346 -8.07 12.73 -20.04
CA ARG A 346 -6.87 13.24 -19.37
C ARG A 346 -6.47 12.39 -18.15
N THR A 347 -7.04 11.20 -18.01
CA THR A 347 -6.72 10.27 -16.91
C THR A 347 -5.75 9.21 -17.41
N ILE A 348 -4.59 9.12 -16.77
CA ILE A 348 -3.52 8.18 -17.12
C ILE A 348 -3.43 7.12 -16.03
N PRO A 349 -3.76 5.85 -16.30
CA PRO A 349 -3.60 4.77 -15.34
C PRO A 349 -2.12 4.41 -15.18
N ILE A 350 -1.77 3.87 -14.01
CA ILE A 350 -0.46 3.27 -13.78
C ILE A 350 -0.37 1.96 -14.57
N GLU A 351 0.73 1.76 -15.29
CA GLU A 351 0.94 0.55 -16.11
C GLU A 351 1.45 -0.65 -15.31
N ASN A 352 1.95 -0.45 -14.08
CA ASN A 352 2.45 -1.53 -13.22
C ASN A 352 1.30 -2.47 -12.78
N PRO A 353 1.30 -3.76 -13.17
CA PRO A 353 0.20 -4.68 -12.86
C PRO A 353 0.07 -5.00 -11.35
N MET A 354 1.10 -4.74 -10.55
CA MET A 354 1.09 -4.99 -9.10
C MET A 354 0.24 -3.97 -8.35
N VAL A 355 -0.03 -2.80 -8.94
CA VAL A 355 -0.82 -1.73 -8.33
C VAL A 355 -2.02 -1.35 -9.19
N TYR A 356 -3.04 -0.77 -8.58
CA TYR A 356 -4.18 -0.17 -9.27
C TYR A 356 -4.32 1.28 -8.81
N GLY A 357 -4.16 2.20 -9.75
CA GLY A 357 -4.16 3.63 -9.49
C GLY A 357 -3.93 4.43 -10.76
N PHE A 358 -3.61 5.72 -10.59
CA PHE A 358 -3.47 6.67 -11.68
C PHE A 358 -2.19 7.49 -11.51
N GLU A 359 -1.49 7.74 -12.62
CA GLU A 359 -0.36 8.67 -12.69
C GLU A 359 -0.84 10.13 -12.75
N SER A 360 -1.97 10.36 -13.40
CA SER A 360 -2.56 11.69 -13.59
C SER A 360 -4.09 11.60 -13.68
N MET A 361 -4.77 12.59 -13.11
CA MET A 361 -6.23 12.68 -13.10
C MET A 361 -6.68 14.12 -12.98
N HIS A 362 -7.48 14.58 -13.93
CA HIS A 362 -7.96 15.96 -13.95
C HIS A 362 -9.47 16.04 -13.79
N PRO A 363 -9.99 17.09 -13.10
CA PRO A 363 -11.42 17.34 -13.07
C PRO A 363 -11.92 17.70 -14.46
N ARG A 364 -13.18 17.38 -14.74
CA ARG A 364 -13.89 17.80 -15.94
C ARG A 364 -14.45 19.20 -15.71
N ASN A 365 -14.17 20.12 -16.63
CA ASN A 365 -14.68 21.48 -16.63
C ASN A 365 -16.17 21.53 -16.97
#